data_e96709b956c6d3020f84b0f5a9deccc0
#
_entry.id   e96709b956c6d3020f84b0f5a9deccc0
#
_cell.length_a   1.000
_cell.length_b   1.000
_cell.length_c   1.000
_cell.angle_alpha   90.00
_cell.angle_beta   90.00
_cell.angle_gamma   90.00
#
_symmetry.space_group_name_H-M   'P 1'
#
loop_
_entity.id
_entity.type
_entity.pdbx_description
1 polymer ?
#
loop_
_entity_poly.entity_id
_entity_poly.type
_entity_poly.pdbx_seq_one_letter_code
_entity_poly.pdbx_strand_id
1 'polypeptide(L)'
;MSTNWADIVDGTWPAAGYKALGPFQLREGQGGGSRVSAANALGPARDADIDAAEAAMLAMGQKRIFCLRPGDEALDAKLADRGYSVLDPVNIYACPVDLLTDQPIPPIMVFSVWEPLEIMREIWASAGIGPERQAVMARAKGPKTSLLLRHNDKPSGVAFVAMHGDVAMVHALEILPDHRRQGLGHWTMRAAAIWARDNGAQTLSVICTKANVGANGLYRALGMELAGEYHYRHLE
;
A
#
# COMPACT_ATOMS: atom_id res chain seq x y z
N MET A 1 -22.07 0.46 6.03
CA MET A 1 -21.58 0.97 4.71
C MET A 1 -20.38 0.11 4.33
N SER A 2 -20.22 -0.28 3.07
CA SER A 2 -19.00 -1.02 2.66
C SER A 2 -17.81 -0.07 2.65
N THR A 3 -16.65 -0.53 3.14
CA THR A 3 -15.41 0.27 3.15
C THR A 3 -14.96 0.55 1.71
N ASN A 4 -14.74 1.82 1.38
CA ASN A 4 -14.16 2.20 0.09
C ASN A 4 -12.62 2.05 0.16
N TRP A 5 -12.11 0.90 -0.23
CA TRP A 5 -10.66 0.62 -0.20
C TRP A 5 -9.83 1.54 -1.08
N ALA A 6 -10.43 2.10 -2.15
CA ALA A 6 -9.73 3.07 -2.99
C ALA A 6 -9.39 4.35 -2.22
N ASP A 7 -10.35 4.87 -1.45
CA ASP A 7 -10.15 6.07 -0.63
C ASP A 7 -9.18 5.82 0.52
N ILE A 8 -9.24 4.62 1.14
CA ILE A 8 -8.27 4.24 2.18
C ILE A 8 -6.86 4.19 1.63
N VAL A 9 -6.66 3.56 0.45
CA VAL A 9 -5.34 3.52 -0.20
C VAL A 9 -4.85 4.93 -0.52
N ASP A 10 -5.71 5.80 -1.09
CA ASP A 10 -5.35 7.17 -1.42
C ASP A 10 -5.06 8.03 -0.20
N GLY A 11 -5.81 7.85 0.88
CA GLY A 11 -5.60 8.60 2.13
C GLY A 11 -4.33 8.19 2.87
N THR A 12 -3.93 6.91 2.77
CA THR A 12 -2.77 6.35 3.51
C THR A 12 -1.49 6.26 2.68
N TRP A 13 -1.60 6.29 1.33
CA TRP A 13 -0.48 6.27 0.38
C TRP A 13 -0.77 7.17 -0.83
N PRO A 14 -0.83 8.51 -0.64
CA PRO A 14 -1.32 9.45 -1.63
C PRO A 14 -0.33 9.75 -2.75
N ALA A 15 -0.85 10.02 -3.95
CA ALA A 15 -0.08 10.62 -5.03
C ALA A 15 0.32 12.08 -4.70
N ALA A 16 1.26 12.65 -5.44
CA ALA A 16 1.65 14.05 -5.30
C ALA A 16 0.57 15.02 -5.82
N GLY A 17 -0.18 14.58 -6.83
CA GLY A 17 -1.27 15.34 -7.41
C GLY A 17 -2.30 14.44 -8.08
N TYR A 18 -3.48 14.99 -8.31
CA TYR A 18 -4.60 14.32 -8.97
C TYR A 18 -5.18 15.21 -10.05
N LYS A 19 -5.53 14.63 -11.20
CA LYS A 19 -6.13 15.33 -12.32
C LYS A 19 -7.28 14.51 -12.88
N ALA A 20 -8.48 15.06 -12.90
CA ALA A 20 -9.61 14.46 -13.61
C ALA A 20 -9.43 14.63 -15.13
N LEU A 21 -9.64 13.55 -15.89
CA LEU A 21 -9.59 13.55 -17.35
C LEU A 21 -10.65 12.57 -17.90
N GLY A 22 -11.78 13.10 -18.33
CA GLY A 22 -12.93 12.28 -18.72
C GLY A 22 -13.35 11.32 -17.62
N PRO A 23 -13.47 10.02 -17.90
CA PRO A 23 -13.83 9.01 -16.90
C PRO A 23 -12.65 8.55 -16.04
N PHE A 24 -11.48 9.23 -16.09
CA PHE A 24 -10.30 8.84 -15.32
C PHE A 24 -9.88 9.89 -14.30
N GLN A 25 -9.37 9.41 -13.17
CA GLN A 25 -8.52 10.17 -12.28
C GLN A 25 -7.06 9.78 -12.53
N LEU A 26 -6.31 10.69 -13.12
CA LEU A 26 -4.86 10.56 -13.25
C LEU A 26 -4.16 10.93 -11.96
N ARG A 27 -2.99 10.33 -11.71
CA ARG A 27 -2.20 10.51 -10.50
C ARG A 27 -0.77 10.91 -10.86
N GLU A 28 -0.26 11.93 -10.21
CA GLU A 28 1.14 12.32 -10.30
C GLU A 28 1.95 11.56 -9.27
N GLY A 29 2.71 10.55 -9.71
CA GLY A 29 3.40 9.61 -8.84
C GLY A 29 4.77 10.06 -8.38
N GLN A 30 5.46 10.90 -9.15
CA GLN A 30 6.84 11.38 -8.87
C GLN A 30 7.80 10.24 -8.50
N GLY A 31 7.78 9.14 -9.25
CA GLY A 31 8.63 7.98 -9.00
C GLY A 31 8.16 7.05 -7.86
N GLY A 32 7.04 7.35 -7.19
CA GLY A 32 6.53 6.59 -6.05
C GLY A 32 5.93 5.21 -6.37
N GLY A 33 6.00 4.76 -7.63
CA GLY A 33 5.55 3.45 -8.08
C GLY A 33 4.10 3.41 -8.59
N SER A 34 3.66 2.23 -9.05
CA SER A 34 2.38 2.03 -9.75
C SER A 34 1.17 2.53 -8.95
N ARG A 35 1.14 2.34 -7.64
CA ARG A 35 0.02 2.71 -6.79
C ARG A 35 -0.32 4.20 -6.82
N VAL A 36 0.68 5.05 -7.00
CA VAL A 36 0.52 6.52 -7.04
C VAL A 36 0.64 7.10 -8.45
N SER A 37 0.86 6.27 -9.48
CA SER A 37 1.00 6.72 -10.87
C SER A 37 -0.12 6.20 -11.78
N ALA A 38 -0.80 5.10 -11.38
CA ALA A 38 -1.83 4.49 -12.21
C ALA A 38 -3.08 5.37 -12.33
N ALA A 39 -3.66 5.43 -13.52
CA ALA A 39 -4.97 6.01 -13.76
C ALA A 39 -6.06 5.11 -13.14
N ASN A 40 -7.02 5.70 -12.46
CA ASN A 40 -8.19 5.02 -11.91
C ASN A 40 -9.43 5.36 -12.71
N ALA A 41 -10.26 4.38 -13.05
CA ALA A 41 -11.57 4.62 -13.62
C ALA A 41 -12.53 5.22 -12.57
N LEU A 42 -13.25 6.25 -12.97
CA LEU A 42 -14.36 6.87 -12.23
C LEU A 42 -15.72 6.51 -12.86
N GLY A 43 -15.69 5.82 -14.00
CA GLY A 43 -16.85 5.39 -14.76
C GLY A 43 -16.45 4.70 -16.07
N PRO A 44 -17.44 4.32 -16.90
CA PRO A 44 -17.19 3.64 -18.16
C PRO A 44 -16.31 4.47 -19.11
N ALA A 45 -15.28 3.86 -19.68
CA ALA A 45 -14.32 4.50 -20.59
C ALA A 45 -14.54 4.03 -22.04
N ARG A 46 -14.48 4.97 -22.99
CA ARG A 46 -14.41 4.73 -24.43
C ARG A 46 -12.93 4.66 -24.87
N ASP A 47 -12.66 4.20 -26.10
CA ASP A 47 -11.30 4.11 -26.60
C ASP A 47 -10.60 5.47 -26.67
N ALA A 48 -11.31 6.51 -27.11
CA ALA A 48 -10.77 7.88 -27.13
C ALA A 48 -10.42 8.42 -25.73
N ASP A 49 -11.11 7.97 -24.68
CA ASP A 49 -10.81 8.35 -23.30
C ASP A 49 -9.52 7.67 -22.81
N ILE A 50 -9.29 6.41 -23.23
CA ILE A 50 -8.04 5.67 -22.97
C ILE A 50 -6.86 6.36 -23.68
N ASP A 51 -6.99 6.71 -24.98
CA ASP A 51 -5.97 7.41 -25.74
C ASP A 51 -5.59 8.75 -25.10
N ALA A 52 -6.58 9.50 -24.62
CA ALA A 52 -6.35 10.75 -23.90
C ALA A 52 -5.61 10.54 -22.57
N ALA A 53 -5.97 9.49 -21.80
CA ALA A 53 -5.29 9.15 -20.56
C ALA A 53 -3.85 8.72 -20.81
N GLU A 54 -3.59 7.90 -21.82
CA GLU A 54 -2.24 7.48 -22.23
C GLU A 54 -1.36 8.70 -22.56
N ALA A 55 -1.86 9.59 -23.43
CA ALA A 55 -1.14 10.82 -23.80
C ALA A 55 -0.82 11.69 -22.59
N ALA A 56 -1.77 11.83 -21.66
CA ALA A 56 -1.58 12.63 -20.45
C ALA A 56 -0.57 12.00 -19.48
N MET A 57 -0.56 10.67 -19.31
CA MET A 57 0.44 9.96 -18.49
C MET A 57 1.84 10.12 -19.09
N LEU A 58 1.99 9.98 -20.41
CA LEU A 58 3.26 10.18 -21.09
C LEU A 58 3.75 11.64 -20.97
N ALA A 59 2.85 12.62 -21.06
CA ALA A 59 3.18 14.04 -20.87
C ALA A 59 3.67 14.35 -19.43
N MET A 60 3.25 13.56 -18.45
CA MET A 60 3.77 13.62 -17.06
C MET A 60 5.08 12.83 -16.87
N GLY A 61 5.65 12.25 -17.94
CA GLY A 61 6.82 11.38 -17.83
C GLY A 61 6.55 10.04 -17.13
N GLN A 62 5.31 9.59 -17.09
CA GLN A 62 4.89 8.35 -16.42
C GLN A 62 4.62 7.23 -17.42
N LYS A 63 4.73 6.00 -16.95
CA LYS A 63 4.31 4.83 -17.71
C LYS A 63 2.79 4.81 -17.89
N ARG A 64 2.32 4.17 -18.94
CA ARG A 64 0.88 3.91 -19.17
C ARG A 64 0.42 2.78 -18.26
N ILE A 65 -0.19 3.12 -17.12
CA ILE A 65 -0.64 2.16 -16.11
C ILE A 65 -2.06 2.51 -15.69
N PHE A 66 -2.94 1.53 -15.70
CA PHE A 66 -4.32 1.63 -15.19
C PHE A 66 -4.49 0.69 -13.98
N CYS A 67 -5.19 1.15 -12.97
CA CYS A 67 -5.56 0.35 -11.80
C CYS A 67 -6.98 -0.17 -12.00
N LEU A 68 -7.15 -1.48 -11.98
CA LEU A 68 -8.40 -2.19 -12.23
C LEU A 68 -8.90 -2.83 -10.94
N ARG A 69 -10.14 -2.55 -10.61
CA ARG A 69 -10.84 -3.05 -9.44
C ARG A 69 -12.07 -3.86 -9.85
N PRO A 70 -12.70 -4.63 -8.95
CA PRO A 70 -14.01 -5.21 -9.21
C PRO A 70 -14.97 -4.12 -9.70
N GLY A 71 -15.63 -4.37 -10.84
CA GLY A 71 -16.46 -3.42 -11.56
C GLY A 71 -15.81 -2.79 -12.80
N ASP A 72 -14.50 -2.93 -12.99
CA ASP A 72 -13.75 -2.38 -14.13
C ASP A 72 -13.52 -3.42 -15.25
N GLU A 73 -14.27 -4.54 -15.28
CA GLU A 73 -14.06 -5.68 -16.20
C GLU A 73 -14.11 -5.27 -17.67
N ALA A 74 -14.99 -4.33 -18.01
CA ALA A 74 -15.11 -3.83 -19.39
C ALA A 74 -13.86 -3.01 -19.80
N LEU A 75 -13.27 -2.24 -18.89
CA LEU A 75 -12.01 -1.53 -19.11
C LEU A 75 -10.85 -2.52 -19.18
N ASP A 76 -10.85 -3.54 -18.32
CA ASP A 76 -9.81 -4.57 -18.28
C ASP A 76 -9.71 -5.32 -19.60
N ALA A 77 -10.86 -5.72 -20.18
CA ALA A 77 -10.93 -6.35 -21.49
C ALA A 77 -10.39 -5.44 -22.59
N LYS A 78 -10.81 -4.17 -22.65
CA LYS A 78 -10.32 -3.19 -23.62
C LYS A 78 -8.81 -2.98 -23.55
N LEU A 79 -8.25 -2.89 -22.35
CA LEU A 79 -6.81 -2.74 -22.17
C LEU A 79 -6.06 -4.01 -22.57
N ALA A 80 -6.61 -5.20 -22.32
CA ALA A 80 -6.06 -6.46 -22.79
C ALA A 80 -6.00 -6.51 -24.34
N ASP A 81 -7.08 -6.13 -25.01
CA ASP A 81 -7.15 -6.07 -26.49
C ASP A 81 -6.15 -5.07 -27.09
N ARG A 82 -5.78 -4.03 -26.32
CA ARG A 82 -4.75 -3.04 -26.67
C ARG A 82 -3.32 -3.50 -26.35
N GLY A 83 -3.14 -4.75 -25.89
CA GLY A 83 -1.82 -5.33 -25.59
C GLY A 83 -1.26 -4.99 -24.19
N TYR A 84 -2.07 -4.46 -23.30
CA TYR A 84 -1.65 -4.25 -21.91
C TYR A 84 -1.50 -5.57 -21.16
N SER A 85 -0.38 -5.75 -20.50
CA SER A 85 -0.11 -6.90 -19.62
C SER A 85 -0.58 -6.65 -18.19
N VAL A 86 -0.97 -7.71 -17.48
CA VAL A 86 -1.31 -7.65 -16.05
C VAL A 86 -0.04 -7.44 -15.24
N LEU A 87 -0.11 -6.51 -14.30
CA LEU A 87 0.98 -6.20 -13.38
C LEU A 87 0.46 -6.23 -11.93
N ASP A 88 1.23 -6.86 -11.05
CA ASP A 88 1.03 -6.85 -9.60
C ASP A 88 -0.43 -7.08 -9.16
N PRO A 89 -1.03 -8.25 -9.37
CA PRO A 89 -2.29 -8.60 -8.72
C PRO A 89 -2.14 -8.53 -7.18
N VAL A 90 -3.04 -7.81 -6.52
CA VAL A 90 -2.94 -7.41 -5.12
C VAL A 90 -4.12 -7.94 -4.32
N ASN A 91 -3.83 -8.39 -3.09
CA ASN A 91 -4.80 -8.65 -2.05
C ASN A 91 -4.79 -7.51 -1.02
N ILE A 92 -5.97 -7.11 -0.55
CA ILE A 92 -6.17 -6.26 0.62
C ILE A 92 -6.68 -7.15 1.75
N TYR A 93 -5.95 -7.22 2.84
CA TYR A 93 -6.37 -7.90 4.06
C TYR A 93 -6.80 -6.87 5.11
N ALA A 94 -7.82 -7.20 5.90
CA ALA A 94 -8.29 -6.35 6.98
C ALA A 94 -8.78 -7.19 8.18
N CYS A 95 -8.74 -6.57 9.36
CA CYS A 95 -9.35 -7.11 10.57
C CYS A 95 -9.71 -5.98 11.54
N PRO A 96 -10.60 -6.20 12.51
CA PRO A 96 -10.75 -5.31 13.66
C PRO A 96 -9.41 -5.15 14.39
N VAL A 97 -9.07 -3.95 14.84
CA VAL A 97 -7.79 -3.71 15.55
C VAL A 97 -7.66 -4.57 16.79
N ASP A 98 -8.77 -4.84 17.49
CA ASP A 98 -8.80 -5.63 18.72
C ASP A 98 -8.35 -7.08 18.52
N LEU A 99 -8.47 -7.61 17.32
CA LEU A 99 -7.98 -8.95 17.00
C LEU A 99 -6.46 -9.11 17.25
N LEU A 100 -5.70 -8.03 17.09
CA LEU A 100 -4.24 -8.06 17.18
C LEU A 100 -3.68 -7.28 18.38
N THR A 101 -4.54 -6.86 19.31
CA THR A 101 -4.12 -6.10 20.50
C THR A 101 -4.23 -6.92 21.80
N ASP A 102 -4.50 -8.21 21.70
CA ASP A 102 -4.67 -9.15 22.81
C ASP A 102 -3.35 -9.52 23.52
N GLN A 103 -2.20 -9.22 22.93
CA GLN A 103 -0.89 -9.51 23.47
C GLN A 103 -0.01 -8.26 23.50
N PRO A 104 0.70 -7.98 24.62
CA PRO A 104 1.67 -6.90 24.66
C PRO A 104 2.87 -7.21 23.77
N ILE A 105 3.43 -6.16 23.16
CA ILE A 105 4.67 -6.28 22.40
C ILE A 105 5.83 -6.58 23.36
N PRO A 106 6.70 -7.54 23.06
CA PRO A 106 7.90 -7.76 23.84
C PRO A 106 8.72 -6.48 24.01
N PRO A 107 9.27 -6.21 25.22
CA PRO A 107 10.02 -4.98 25.48
C PRO A 107 11.12 -4.76 24.45
N ILE A 108 11.32 -3.51 24.04
CA ILE A 108 12.42 -3.06 23.16
C ILE A 108 12.38 -3.68 21.75
N MET A 109 11.32 -4.38 21.37
CA MET A 109 11.23 -5.05 20.07
C MET A 109 10.73 -4.12 18.94
N VAL A 110 9.74 -3.27 19.21
CA VAL A 110 9.17 -2.35 18.19
C VAL A 110 9.10 -0.95 18.75
N PHE A 111 9.58 0.01 17.99
CA PHE A 111 9.53 1.43 18.29
C PHE A 111 8.70 2.16 17.26
N SER A 112 7.76 2.97 17.73
CA SER A 112 6.96 3.86 16.89
C SER A 112 7.63 5.23 16.83
N VAL A 113 7.98 5.68 15.63
CA VAL A 113 8.73 6.91 15.40
C VAL A 113 8.19 7.65 14.18
N TRP A 114 7.94 8.95 14.32
CA TRP A 114 7.68 9.83 13.20
C TRP A 114 8.43 11.18 13.45
N GLU A 115 9.32 11.58 12.54
CA GLU A 115 9.66 11.06 11.20
C GLU A 115 10.61 9.85 11.28
N PRO A 116 10.74 9.08 10.15
CA PRO A 116 11.62 7.93 10.13
C PRO A 116 13.10 8.29 10.42
N LEU A 117 13.77 7.46 11.20
CA LEU A 117 15.21 7.54 11.42
C LEU A 117 15.99 7.15 10.16
N GLU A 118 17.26 7.57 10.05
CA GLU A 118 18.08 7.26 8.88
C GLU A 118 18.23 5.75 8.65
N ILE A 119 18.46 4.98 9.70
CA ILE A 119 18.53 3.51 9.60
C ILE A 119 17.25 2.88 9.02
N MET A 120 16.07 3.47 9.25
CA MET A 120 14.82 2.99 8.67
C MET A 120 14.77 3.29 7.18
N ARG A 121 15.25 4.46 6.78
CA ARG A 121 15.36 4.86 5.36
C ARG A 121 16.31 3.96 4.60
N GLU A 122 17.45 3.61 5.19
CA GLU A 122 18.43 2.68 4.64
C GLU A 122 17.84 1.26 4.46
N ILE A 123 17.11 0.75 5.46
CA ILE A 123 16.43 -0.55 5.36
C ILE A 123 15.42 -0.55 4.23
N TRP A 124 14.59 0.47 4.11
CA TRP A 124 13.65 0.60 2.99
C TRP A 124 14.38 0.69 1.64
N ALA A 125 15.43 1.51 1.54
CA ALA A 125 16.21 1.67 0.31
C ALA A 125 16.83 0.34 -0.14
N SER A 126 17.36 -0.46 0.79
CA SER A 126 17.91 -1.79 0.49
C SER A 126 16.87 -2.78 -0.04
N ALA A 127 15.60 -2.56 0.29
CA ALA A 127 14.45 -3.34 -0.20
C ALA A 127 13.79 -2.72 -1.46
N GLY A 128 14.42 -1.73 -2.10
CA GLY A 128 13.90 -1.07 -3.30
C GLY A 128 12.80 -0.02 -3.02
N ILE A 129 12.66 0.42 -1.77
CA ILE A 129 11.78 1.51 -1.37
C ILE A 129 12.63 2.76 -1.17
N GLY A 130 13.02 3.36 -2.30
CA GLY A 130 13.91 4.53 -2.36
C GLY A 130 13.22 5.85 -1.95
N PRO A 131 13.95 6.97 -2.07
CA PRO A 131 13.49 8.29 -1.64
C PRO A 131 12.12 8.69 -2.19
N GLU A 132 11.84 8.38 -3.45
CA GLU A 132 10.58 8.71 -4.12
C GLU A 132 9.38 8.01 -3.46
N ARG A 133 9.54 6.73 -3.07
CA ARG A 133 8.51 5.98 -2.34
C ARG A 133 8.42 6.42 -0.89
N GLN A 134 9.52 6.79 -0.25
CA GLN A 134 9.52 7.34 1.10
C GLN A 134 8.85 8.72 1.13
N ALA A 135 8.97 9.53 0.07
CA ALA A 135 8.26 10.79 -0.06
C ALA A 135 6.72 10.60 -0.08
N VAL A 136 6.22 9.46 -0.57
CA VAL A 136 4.77 9.15 -0.49
C VAL A 136 4.31 9.04 0.96
N MET A 137 5.10 8.42 1.84
CA MET A 137 4.77 8.30 3.27
C MET A 137 4.58 9.67 3.92
N ALA A 138 5.43 10.62 3.59
CA ALA A 138 5.36 11.99 4.12
C ALA A 138 4.07 12.72 3.69
N ARG A 139 3.52 12.40 2.51
CA ARG A 139 2.30 13.03 1.96
C ARG A 139 1.01 12.61 2.67
N ALA A 140 0.96 11.45 3.34
CA ALA A 140 -0.22 11.04 4.09
C ALA A 140 -0.58 12.11 5.12
N LYS A 141 -1.85 12.55 5.14
CA LYS A 141 -2.29 13.70 5.97
C LYS A 141 -2.82 13.27 7.34
N GLY A 142 -3.36 12.06 7.45
CA GLY A 142 -3.87 11.51 8.70
C GLY A 142 -2.77 11.17 9.72
N PRO A 143 -3.14 10.66 10.89
CA PRO A 143 -2.17 10.08 11.82
C PRO A 143 -1.29 9.06 11.11
N LYS A 144 0.00 9.10 11.36
CA LYS A 144 0.98 8.21 10.73
C LYS A 144 2.19 7.99 11.60
N THR A 145 2.83 6.86 11.40
CA THR A 145 4.08 6.51 12.07
C THR A 145 4.91 5.55 11.23
N SER A 146 6.17 5.45 11.59
CA SER A 146 7.05 4.37 11.14
C SER A 146 7.35 3.46 12.30
N LEU A 147 7.43 2.16 12.06
CA LEU A 147 7.78 1.15 13.04
C LEU A 147 9.21 0.67 12.76
N LEU A 148 10.10 0.81 13.74
CA LEU A 148 11.43 0.21 13.73
C LEU A 148 11.41 -1.06 14.56
N LEU A 149 11.80 -2.17 13.96
CA LEU A 149 11.93 -3.44 14.64
C LEU A 149 13.36 -3.67 15.07
N ARG A 150 13.52 -4.19 16.29
CA ARG A 150 14.80 -4.71 16.81
C ARG A 150 14.68 -6.18 17.15
N HIS A 151 15.73 -6.91 16.83
CA HIS A 151 15.88 -8.31 17.19
C HIS A 151 17.37 -8.61 17.46
N ASN A 152 17.67 -9.26 18.58
CA ASN A 152 19.05 -9.50 19.01
C ASN A 152 19.90 -8.22 19.04
N ASP A 153 19.35 -7.15 19.64
CA ASP A 153 19.95 -5.82 19.76
C ASP A 153 20.31 -5.10 18.45
N LYS A 154 19.80 -5.58 17.32
CA LYS A 154 20.03 -5.00 15.98
C LYS A 154 18.73 -4.55 15.32
N PRO A 155 18.75 -3.48 14.49
CA PRO A 155 17.66 -3.19 13.58
C PRO A 155 17.37 -4.40 12.70
N SER A 156 16.12 -4.80 12.59
CA SER A 156 15.76 -6.05 11.93
C SER A 156 14.63 -5.90 10.90
N GLY A 157 13.96 -4.75 10.89
CA GLY A 157 12.90 -4.46 9.94
C GLY A 157 12.24 -3.13 10.19
N VAL A 158 11.34 -2.77 9.28
CA VAL A 158 10.62 -1.50 9.27
C VAL A 158 9.21 -1.67 8.71
N ALA A 159 8.29 -0.79 9.09
CA ALA A 159 7.01 -0.65 8.44
C ALA A 159 6.53 0.80 8.52
N PHE A 160 5.65 1.21 7.61
CA PHE A 160 4.93 2.47 7.67
C PHE A 160 3.45 2.20 7.93
N VAL A 161 2.84 2.98 8.79
CA VAL A 161 1.41 2.92 9.12
C VAL A 161 0.82 4.30 8.98
N ALA A 162 -0.31 4.42 8.29
CA ALA A 162 -1.07 5.66 8.18
C ALA A 162 -2.56 5.39 8.33
N MET A 163 -3.32 6.39 8.76
CA MET A 163 -4.77 6.31 8.92
C MET A 163 -5.50 7.20 7.93
N HIS A 164 -6.66 6.70 7.49
CA HIS A 164 -7.69 7.47 6.81
C HIS A 164 -9.06 7.12 7.40
N GLY A 165 -9.74 8.11 7.99
CA GLY A 165 -10.92 7.84 8.79
C GLY A 165 -10.59 6.92 9.98
N ASP A 166 -11.37 5.88 10.16
CA ASP A 166 -11.23 4.86 11.20
C ASP A 166 -10.44 3.61 10.75
N VAL A 167 -9.79 3.68 9.59
CA VAL A 167 -8.97 2.59 9.05
C VAL A 167 -7.49 2.96 9.07
N ALA A 168 -6.68 2.12 9.71
CA ALA A 168 -5.22 2.16 9.57
C ALA A 168 -4.76 1.17 8.51
N MET A 169 -3.79 1.55 7.68
CA MET A 169 -3.20 0.68 6.68
C MET A 169 -1.68 0.59 6.87
N VAL A 170 -1.18 -0.65 6.86
CA VAL A 170 0.26 -0.93 6.92
C VAL A 170 0.82 -0.96 5.49
N HIS A 171 1.90 -0.24 5.29
CA HIS A 171 2.64 -0.17 4.04
C HIS A 171 4.12 -0.45 4.27
N ALA A 172 4.82 -0.80 3.21
CA ALA A 172 6.28 -0.90 3.21
C ALA A 172 6.84 -1.71 4.41
N LEU A 173 6.16 -2.80 4.77
CA LEU A 173 6.64 -3.73 5.79
C LEU A 173 7.79 -4.55 5.20
N GLU A 174 8.98 -4.35 5.74
CA GLU A 174 10.20 -5.05 5.35
C GLU A 174 10.90 -5.64 6.57
N ILE A 175 11.23 -6.93 6.46
CA ILE A 175 12.09 -7.64 7.42
C ILE A 175 13.39 -7.97 6.70
N LEU A 176 14.51 -7.57 7.29
CA LEU A 176 15.83 -7.86 6.75
C LEU A 176 16.00 -9.38 6.55
N PRO A 177 16.65 -9.83 5.47
CA PRO A 177 16.73 -11.25 5.11
C PRO A 177 17.18 -12.16 6.25
N ASP A 178 18.23 -11.77 6.99
CA ASP A 178 18.79 -12.54 8.10
C ASP A 178 17.88 -12.65 9.32
N HIS A 179 16.83 -11.84 9.38
CA HIS A 179 15.86 -11.81 10.46
C HIS A 179 14.47 -12.37 10.07
N ARG A 180 14.33 -12.88 8.85
CA ARG A 180 13.06 -13.48 8.40
C ARG A 180 12.77 -14.81 9.08
N ARG A 181 11.48 -15.22 9.09
CA ARG A 181 10.99 -16.48 9.68
C ARG A 181 11.19 -16.60 11.20
N GLN A 182 11.36 -15.48 11.89
CA GLN A 182 11.57 -15.39 13.33
C GLN A 182 10.38 -14.69 14.04
N GLY A 183 9.21 -14.65 13.41
CA GLY A 183 8.00 -14.05 13.99
C GLY A 183 7.93 -12.51 13.94
N LEU A 184 8.93 -11.82 13.40
CA LEU A 184 8.99 -10.35 13.43
C LEU A 184 7.83 -9.69 12.67
N GLY A 185 7.41 -10.25 11.52
CA GLY A 185 6.24 -9.74 10.82
C GLY A 185 4.96 -9.81 11.64
N HIS A 186 4.79 -10.86 12.46
CA HIS A 186 3.69 -11.00 13.40
C HIS A 186 3.67 -9.87 14.43
N TRP A 187 4.83 -9.61 15.06
CA TRP A 187 4.96 -8.53 16.04
C TRP A 187 4.81 -7.13 15.43
N THR A 188 5.25 -6.96 14.17
CA THR A 188 5.02 -5.69 13.45
C THR A 188 3.54 -5.40 13.27
N MET A 189 2.76 -6.38 12.83
CA MET A 189 1.32 -6.20 12.63
C MET A 189 0.59 -5.93 13.94
N ARG A 190 0.98 -6.59 15.04
CA ARG A 190 0.45 -6.32 16.38
C ARG A 190 0.79 -4.92 16.87
N ALA A 191 2.05 -4.48 16.67
CA ALA A 191 2.45 -3.12 17.03
C ALA A 191 1.70 -2.07 16.21
N ALA A 192 1.48 -2.34 14.92
CA ALA A 192 0.66 -1.49 14.07
C ALA A 192 -0.80 -1.41 14.56
N ALA A 193 -1.38 -2.54 15.00
CA ALA A 193 -2.74 -2.59 15.54
C ALA A 193 -2.85 -1.79 16.85
N ILE A 194 -1.90 -1.96 17.77
CA ILE A 194 -1.88 -1.21 19.04
C ILE A 194 -1.77 0.29 18.77
N TRP A 195 -0.83 0.71 17.90
CA TRP A 195 -0.70 2.10 17.52
C TRP A 195 -1.97 2.64 16.86
N ALA A 196 -2.58 1.87 15.96
CA ALA A 196 -3.82 2.23 15.27
C ALA A 196 -4.99 2.43 16.25
N ARG A 197 -5.18 1.49 17.19
CA ARG A 197 -6.20 1.60 18.23
C ARG A 197 -5.99 2.85 19.09
N ASP A 198 -4.76 3.09 19.52
CA ASP A 198 -4.41 4.22 20.38
C ASP A 198 -4.59 5.58 19.65
N ASN A 199 -4.68 5.57 18.32
CA ASN A 199 -5.02 6.72 17.48
C ASN A 199 -6.47 6.72 16.97
N GLY A 200 -7.33 5.82 17.47
CA GLY A 200 -8.76 5.80 17.20
C GLY A 200 -9.21 4.99 16.01
N ALA A 201 -8.33 4.18 15.39
CA ALA A 201 -8.73 3.26 14.33
C ALA A 201 -9.57 2.10 14.88
N GLN A 202 -10.55 1.65 14.09
CA GLN A 202 -11.33 0.45 14.36
C GLN A 202 -10.87 -0.74 13.52
N THR A 203 -10.28 -0.46 12.35
CA THR A 203 -9.84 -1.48 11.40
C THR A 203 -8.35 -1.32 11.11
N LEU A 204 -7.61 -2.44 11.14
CA LEU A 204 -6.27 -2.54 10.59
C LEU A 204 -6.32 -3.24 9.23
N SER A 205 -5.62 -2.70 8.25
CA SER A 205 -5.52 -3.26 6.91
C SER A 205 -4.08 -3.30 6.40
N VAL A 206 -3.85 -4.10 5.37
CA VAL A 206 -2.54 -4.21 4.70
C VAL A 206 -2.73 -4.67 3.26
N ILE A 207 -1.82 -4.26 2.39
CA ILE A 207 -1.80 -4.64 0.98
C ILE A 207 -0.55 -5.46 0.67
N CYS A 208 -0.71 -6.57 -0.06
CA CYS A 208 0.40 -7.30 -0.64
C CYS A 208 0.07 -7.86 -2.02
N THR A 209 1.07 -8.10 -2.85
CA THR A 209 0.87 -8.80 -4.12
C THR A 209 0.45 -10.26 -3.87
N LYS A 210 -0.38 -10.81 -4.75
CA LYS A 210 -0.78 -12.23 -4.69
C LYS A 210 0.43 -13.16 -4.76
N ALA A 211 1.49 -12.75 -5.44
CA ALA A 211 2.75 -13.50 -5.57
C ALA A 211 3.56 -13.57 -4.26
N ASN A 212 3.35 -12.66 -3.30
CA ASN A 212 4.06 -12.69 -2.03
C ASN A 212 3.46 -13.74 -1.08
N VAL A 213 3.80 -15.01 -1.29
CA VAL A 213 3.28 -16.16 -0.51
C VAL A 213 3.52 -15.98 0.99
N GLY A 214 4.71 -15.45 1.36
CA GLY A 214 5.06 -15.24 2.78
C GLY A 214 4.16 -14.23 3.48
N ALA A 215 3.91 -13.08 2.85
CA ALA A 215 3.03 -12.05 3.39
C ALA A 215 1.56 -12.53 3.44
N ASN A 216 1.06 -13.13 2.36
CA ASN A 216 -0.28 -13.70 2.34
C ASN A 216 -0.47 -14.77 3.44
N GLY A 217 0.53 -15.62 3.68
CA GLY A 217 0.51 -16.61 4.77
C GLY A 217 0.50 -15.97 6.16
N LEU A 218 1.29 -14.92 6.37
CA LEU A 218 1.33 -14.17 7.61
C LEU A 218 -0.04 -13.55 7.95
N TYR A 219 -0.65 -12.83 7.01
CA TYR A 219 -1.91 -12.12 7.28
C TYR A 219 -3.06 -13.09 7.56
N ARG A 220 -3.14 -14.21 6.83
CA ARG A 220 -4.11 -15.29 7.14
C ARG A 220 -3.87 -15.93 8.50
N ALA A 221 -2.62 -16.19 8.87
CA ALA A 221 -2.27 -16.75 10.19
C ALA A 221 -2.59 -15.79 11.35
N LEU A 222 -2.64 -14.49 11.09
CA LEU A 222 -3.08 -13.46 12.02
C LEU A 222 -4.61 -13.34 12.11
N GLY A 223 -5.37 -14.13 11.33
CA GLY A 223 -6.83 -14.06 11.28
C GLY A 223 -7.38 -12.87 10.48
N MET A 224 -6.54 -12.21 9.67
CA MET A 224 -7.01 -11.14 8.78
C MET A 224 -7.79 -11.74 7.60
N GLU A 225 -8.89 -11.11 7.23
CA GLU A 225 -9.75 -11.54 6.13
C GLU A 225 -9.42 -10.81 4.83
N LEU A 226 -9.67 -11.46 3.70
CA LEU A 226 -9.57 -10.85 2.38
C LEU A 226 -10.72 -9.85 2.22
N ALA A 227 -10.40 -8.57 2.20
CA ALA A 227 -11.36 -7.47 2.17
C ALA A 227 -11.49 -6.82 0.79
N GLY A 228 -10.57 -7.11 -0.13
CA GLY A 228 -10.61 -6.60 -1.49
C GLY A 228 -9.41 -7.05 -2.30
N GLU A 229 -9.48 -6.78 -3.59
CA GLU A 229 -8.40 -7.06 -4.51
C GLU A 229 -8.40 -6.05 -5.66
N TYR A 230 -7.26 -5.91 -6.32
CA TYR A 230 -7.10 -5.15 -7.56
C TYR A 230 -5.85 -5.60 -8.31
N HIS A 231 -5.70 -5.18 -9.55
CA HIS A 231 -4.47 -5.35 -10.31
C HIS A 231 -4.20 -4.11 -11.17
N TYR A 232 -3.05 -4.11 -11.81
CA TYR A 232 -2.74 -3.08 -12.79
C TYR A 232 -2.68 -3.69 -14.18
N ARG A 233 -2.97 -2.86 -15.18
CA ARG A 233 -2.61 -3.09 -16.58
C ARG A 233 -1.56 -2.07 -16.96
N HIS A 234 -0.47 -2.52 -17.59
CA HIS A 234 0.60 -1.64 -18.07
C HIS A 234 0.97 -1.95 -19.52
N LEU A 235 1.41 -0.92 -20.21
CA LEU A 235 1.97 -1.01 -21.55
C LEU A 235 3.39 -0.44 -21.51
N GLU A 236 4.36 -1.22 -21.99
CA GLU A 236 5.76 -0.81 -22.09
C GLU A 236 6.02 0.21 -23.18
#